data_bad64936625f7af697157daf43f2b0f1
#
_entry.id   bad64936625f7af697157daf43f2b0f1
#
_cell.length_a   1.000
_cell.length_b   1.000
_cell.length_c   1.000
_cell.angle_alpha   90.00
_cell.angle_beta   90.00
_cell.angle_gamma   90.00
#
_symmetry.space_group_name_H-M   'P 1'
#
loop_
_entity.id
_entity.type
_entity.pdbx_description
1 polymer ?
#
loop_
_entity_poly.entity_id
_entity_poly.type
_entity_poly.pdbx_seq_one_letter_code
_entity_poly.pdbx_strand_id
1 'polypeptide(L)'
;IFNRTDTTPEQADRLETVATNAYRGGDGKWVFELEGGAVWSLYDAVTLGRTPKAGSKVEIRRGGVGGFFLRSEGQAGVRAKRLR
;
A
#
# COMPACT_ATOMS: atom_id res chain seq x y z
N ILE A 1 17.55 -14.60 -7.37
CA ILE A 1 16.83 -14.07 -6.25
C ILE A 1 15.87 -12.97 -6.68
N PHE A 2 14.83 -12.85 -5.97
CA PHE A 2 13.80 -11.91 -6.29
C PHE A 2 14.16 -10.49 -5.88
N ASN A 3 14.06 -9.55 -6.80
CA ASN A 3 14.34 -8.15 -6.54
C ASN A 3 13.01 -7.38 -6.48
N ARG A 4 12.58 -7.02 -5.29
CA ARG A 4 11.28 -6.41 -5.11
C ARG A 4 11.15 -5.03 -5.70
N THR A 5 12.26 -4.32 -5.92
CA THR A 5 12.18 -2.99 -6.51
C THR A 5 11.76 -3.04 -7.97
N ASP A 6 11.90 -4.20 -8.61
CA ASP A 6 11.53 -4.38 -10.01
C ASP A 6 10.15 -5.00 -10.16
N THR A 7 9.47 -5.31 -9.05
CA THR A 7 8.17 -5.97 -9.07
C THR A 7 7.10 -5.00 -8.64
N THR A 8 6.04 -4.91 -9.43
CA THR A 8 4.89 -4.06 -9.11
C THR A 8 3.65 -4.93 -8.98
N PRO A 9 2.61 -4.44 -8.30
CA PRO A 9 1.36 -5.19 -8.21
C PRO A 9 0.74 -5.47 -9.57
N GLU A 10 1.05 -4.67 -10.58
CA GLU A 10 0.55 -4.90 -11.93
C GLU A 10 1.22 -6.11 -12.58
N GLN A 11 2.43 -6.48 -12.11
CA GLN A 11 3.20 -7.59 -12.66
C GLN A 11 3.09 -8.84 -11.83
N ALA A 12 2.69 -8.73 -10.57
CA ALA A 12 2.61 -9.84 -9.64
C ALA A 12 1.28 -9.79 -8.90
N ASP A 13 0.85 -10.95 -8.39
CA ASP A 13 -0.37 -10.98 -7.61
C ASP A 13 -0.22 -10.34 -6.24
N ARG A 14 1.01 -10.26 -5.75
CA ARG A 14 1.27 -9.71 -4.42
C ARG A 14 2.64 -9.06 -4.39
N LEU A 15 2.71 -7.91 -3.74
CA LEU A 15 3.96 -7.21 -3.51
C LEU A 15 4.10 -6.97 -2.02
N GLU A 16 5.24 -7.35 -1.46
CA GLU A 16 5.58 -7.04 -0.07
C GLU A 16 6.68 -6.01 -0.07
N THR A 17 6.47 -4.91 0.64
CA THR A 17 7.40 -3.82 0.66
C THR A 17 7.32 -3.09 1.99
N VAL A 18 7.97 -1.94 2.06
CA VAL A 18 8.01 -1.12 3.26
C VAL A 18 7.66 0.30 2.87
N ALA A 19 6.86 0.96 3.70
CA ALA A 19 6.55 2.36 3.50
C ALA A 19 7.76 3.21 3.92
N THR A 20 8.15 4.13 3.05
CA THR A 20 9.16 5.12 3.42
C THR A 20 8.51 6.28 4.15
N ASN A 21 7.21 6.45 3.95
CA ASN A 21 6.43 7.46 4.66
C ASN A 21 4.96 7.07 4.57
N ALA A 22 4.17 7.54 5.53
CA ALA A 22 2.72 7.35 5.49
C ALA A 22 2.08 8.54 6.18
N TYR A 23 0.99 9.05 5.58
CA TYR A 23 0.33 10.23 6.12
C TYR A 23 -1.11 10.27 5.63
N ARG A 24 -1.92 11.08 6.29
CA ARG A 24 -3.28 11.33 5.82
C ARG A 24 -3.26 12.50 4.85
N GLY A 25 -3.87 12.31 3.69
CA GLY A 25 -4.05 13.39 2.73
C GLY A 25 -5.11 14.37 3.20
N GLY A 26 -5.31 15.43 2.42
CA GLY A 26 -6.29 16.45 2.76
C GLY A 26 -7.73 15.95 2.77
N ASP A 27 -7.99 14.83 2.11
CA ASP A 27 -9.29 14.17 2.10
C ASP A 27 -9.47 13.16 3.23
N GLY A 28 -8.48 13.04 4.12
CA GLY A 28 -8.53 12.11 5.24
C GLY A 28 -8.15 10.69 4.89
N LYS A 29 -7.77 10.43 3.66
CA LYS A 29 -7.37 9.09 3.23
C LYS A 29 -5.88 8.89 3.45
N TRP A 30 -5.51 7.68 3.88
CA TRP A 30 -4.12 7.35 4.09
C TRP A 30 -3.37 7.24 2.76
N VAL A 31 -2.18 7.79 2.73
CA VAL A 31 -1.28 7.73 1.58
C VAL A 31 0.01 7.07 2.03
N PHE A 32 0.49 6.12 1.23
CA PHE A 32 1.71 5.37 1.51
C PHE A 32 2.72 5.63 0.42
N GLU A 33 3.88 6.13 0.80
CA GLU A 33 5.02 6.23 -0.10
C GLU A 33 5.88 5.00 0.15
N LEU A 34 6.12 4.24 -0.90
CA LEU A 34 6.78 2.95 -0.76
C LEU A 34 8.22 3.00 -1.25
N GLU A 35 9.00 2.03 -0.82
CA GLU A 35 10.32 1.83 -1.39
C GLU A 35 10.20 1.72 -2.90
N GLY A 36 11.13 2.34 -3.62
CA GLY A 36 11.08 2.34 -5.07
C GLY A 36 10.33 3.52 -5.67
N GLY A 37 9.67 4.32 -4.83
CA GLY A 37 9.04 5.56 -5.28
C GLY A 37 7.56 5.48 -5.61
N ALA A 38 6.96 4.29 -5.54
CA ALA A 38 5.52 4.18 -5.78
C ALA A 38 4.74 4.85 -4.64
N VAL A 39 3.61 5.44 -4.99
CA VAL A 39 2.73 6.09 -4.02
C VAL A 39 1.34 5.51 -4.17
N TRP A 40 0.77 5.07 -3.06
CA TRP A 40 -0.55 4.45 -3.04
C TRP A 40 -1.45 5.18 -2.06
N SER A 41 -2.74 5.27 -2.39
CA SER A 41 -3.74 5.87 -1.52
C SER A 41 -4.86 4.88 -1.28
N LEU A 42 -5.39 4.87 -0.07
CA LEU A 42 -6.60 4.10 0.19
C LEU A 42 -7.80 4.80 -0.46
N TYR A 43 -8.82 4.00 -0.82
CA TYR A 43 -10.01 4.56 -1.42
C TYR A 43 -10.88 5.31 -0.41
N ASP A 44 -10.86 4.86 0.85
CA ASP A 44 -11.74 5.40 1.86
C ASP A 44 -10.94 5.95 3.02
N ALA A 45 -11.51 6.92 3.71
CA ALA A 45 -10.93 7.49 4.91
C ALA A 45 -11.22 6.54 6.08
N VAL A 46 -10.36 5.53 6.26
CA VAL A 46 -10.54 4.53 7.29
C VAL A 46 -9.62 4.79 8.46
N THR A 47 -10.01 4.30 9.63
CA THR A 47 -9.15 4.28 10.80
C THR A 47 -8.44 2.94 10.86
N LEU A 48 -7.13 2.97 10.89
CA LEU A 48 -6.33 1.76 11.00
C LEU A 48 -6.00 1.52 12.47
N GLY A 49 -6.10 0.27 12.88
CA GLY A 49 -5.84 -0.08 14.27
C GLY A 49 -4.41 0.22 14.69
N ARG A 50 -3.48 0.10 13.74
CA ARG A 50 -2.09 0.45 13.97
C ARG A 50 -1.74 1.59 13.02
N THR A 51 -1.31 2.72 13.56
CA THR A 51 -1.04 3.90 12.76
C THR A 51 0.15 3.67 11.83
N PRO A 52 -0.03 3.83 10.52
CA PRO A 52 1.08 3.69 9.57
C PRO A 52 2.13 4.78 9.77
N LYS A 53 3.37 4.42 9.49
CA LYS A 53 4.49 5.36 9.62
C LYS A 53 5.63 4.89 8.73
N ALA A 54 6.70 5.67 8.66
CA ALA A 54 7.91 5.24 7.98
C ALA A 54 8.40 3.93 8.61
N GLY A 55 8.68 2.95 7.79
CA GLY A 55 9.10 1.63 8.24
C GLY A 55 7.97 0.62 8.35
N SER A 56 6.73 1.02 8.21
CA SER A 56 5.61 0.09 8.26
C SER A 56 5.70 -0.91 7.11
N LYS A 57 5.46 -2.19 7.43
CA LYS A 57 5.42 -3.22 6.41
C LYS A 57 4.11 -3.12 5.65
N VAL A 58 4.20 -3.21 4.32
CA VAL A 58 3.05 -3.04 3.46
C VAL A 58 2.97 -4.22 2.49
N GLU A 59 1.78 -4.76 2.35
CA GLU A 59 1.50 -5.78 1.35
C GLU A 59 0.40 -5.25 0.44
N ILE A 60 0.63 -5.37 -0.88
CA ILE A 60 -0.38 -4.99 -1.87
C ILE A 60 -0.73 -6.24 -2.66
N ARG A 61 -2.00 -6.56 -2.73
CA ARG A 61 -2.51 -7.73 -3.41
C ARG A 61 -3.50 -7.34 -4.48
N ARG A 62 -3.47 -8.08 -5.58
CA ARG A 62 -4.45 -7.92 -6.64
C ARG A 62 -5.78 -8.52 -6.18
N GLY A 63 -6.85 -7.75 -6.30
CA GLY A 63 -8.18 -8.25 -6.02
C GLY A 63 -8.74 -9.05 -7.20
N GLY A 64 -9.79 -9.82 -6.94
CA GLY A 64 -10.36 -10.71 -7.93
C GLY A 64 -11.06 -10.00 -9.07
N VAL A 65 -11.39 -8.72 -8.93
CA VAL A 65 -12.11 -7.95 -9.96
C VAL A 65 -11.29 -6.76 -10.45
N GLY A 66 -9.98 -6.89 -10.42
CA GLY A 66 -9.12 -5.90 -11.05
C GLY A 66 -8.66 -4.76 -10.16
N GLY A 67 -9.09 -4.71 -8.93
CA GLY A 67 -8.60 -3.70 -7.99
C GLY A 67 -7.43 -4.21 -7.17
N PHE A 68 -6.96 -3.38 -6.26
CA PHE A 68 -5.86 -3.72 -5.36
C PHE A 68 -6.28 -3.48 -3.92
N PHE A 69 -5.69 -4.27 -3.02
CA PHE A 69 -5.88 -4.13 -1.58
C PHE A 69 -4.53 -3.93 -0.92
N LEU A 70 -4.46 -2.97 -0.02
CA LEU A 70 -3.26 -2.66 0.72
C LEU A 70 -3.45 -3.08 2.18
N ARG A 71 -2.48 -3.80 2.70
CA ARG A 71 -2.47 -4.24 4.09
C ARG A 71 -1.24 -3.66 4.76
N SER A 72 -1.44 -2.93 5.85
CA SER A 72 -0.35 -2.33 6.61
C SER A 72 -0.16 -3.08 7.91
N GLU A 73 1.06 -3.54 8.17
CA GLU A 73 1.44 -4.21 9.42
C GLU A 73 0.54 -5.40 9.75
N GLY A 74 0.17 -6.17 8.74
CA GLY A 74 -0.62 -7.37 8.94
C GLY A 74 -2.09 -7.15 9.24
N GLN A 75 -2.57 -5.92 9.16
CA GLN A 75 -3.98 -5.63 9.38
C GLN A 75 -4.81 -6.02 8.17
N ALA A 76 -6.14 -5.95 8.29
CA ALA A 76 -7.04 -6.30 7.19
C ALA A 76 -6.76 -5.43 5.97
N GLY A 77 -6.89 -6.02 4.78
CA GLY A 77 -6.66 -5.30 3.55
C GLY A 77 -7.75 -4.27 3.28
N VAL A 78 -7.36 -3.13 2.74
CA VAL A 78 -8.26 -2.04 2.38
C VAL A 78 -8.03 -1.71 0.92
N ARG A 79 -9.09 -1.42 0.20
CA ARG A 79 -8.97 -1.07 -1.22
C ARG A 79 -8.05 0.13 -1.39
N ALA A 80 -7.18 0.04 -2.38
CA ALA A 80 -6.17 1.06 -2.60
C ALA A 80 -5.97 1.27 -4.09
N LYS A 81 -5.46 2.44 -4.44
CA LYS A 81 -5.12 2.74 -5.82
C LYS A 81 -3.73 3.34 -5.87
N ARG A 82 -3.05 3.12 -6.98
CA ARG A 82 -1.74 3.68 -7.20
C ARG A 82 -1.89 5.11 -7.71
N LEU A 83 -1.18 6.02 -7.07
CA LEU A 83 -1.14 7.42 -7.52
C LEU A 83 0.06 7.70 -8.39
N ARG A 84 1.17 7.00 -8.14
CA ARG A 84 2.39 7.27 -8.88
C ARG A 84 3.31 6.07 -8.90
#